data_99ac1e33d0a3b023b8151b32107fd541
#
_entry.id   99ac1e33d0a3b023b8151b32107fd541
#
_cell.length_a   1.000
_cell.length_b   1.000
_cell.length_c   1.000
_cell.angle_alpha   90.00
_cell.angle_beta   90.00
_cell.angle_gamma   90.00
#
_symmetry.space_group_name_H-M   'P 1'
#
loop_
_entity.id
_entity.type
_entity.pdbx_description
1 polymer ?
#
loop_
_entity_poly.entity_id
_entity_poly.type
_entity_poly.pdbx_seq_one_letter_code
_entity_poly.pdbx_strand_id
1 'polypeptide(L)'
;MMTDDTQVYFECLEQSDRVEGIARLLLRRNRLTPAVLVLCPDDGFAAQLNDRLWTIQNTSFLAHGIAGENMDENTKQPILLATHICQDNGAKVLINGTLEVPPELSAFAHIVDFVDAWDERLTQAARERFKTYRQLSLEPSYLLTLSG
;
A
#
# COMPACT_ATOMS: atom_id res chain seq x y z
N MET A 1 -9.24 17.41 -17.32
CA MET A 1 -8.98 17.23 -16.82
C MET A 1 -8.55 16.90 -16.07
N MET A 2 -8.38 16.62 -15.61
CA MET A 2 -8.04 16.34 -14.97
C MET A 2 -7.54 15.85 -14.32
N THR A 3 -7.33 15.76 -13.97
CA THR A 3 -7.18 15.05 -13.46
C THR A 3 -6.63 14.59 -12.58
N ASP A 4 -6.06 14.89 -12.29
CA ASP A 4 -5.35 14.07 -11.55
C ASP A 4 -5.02 14.55 -10.27
N ASP A 5 -5.93 14.42 -9.36
CA ASP A 5 -5.72 14.70 -7.98
C ASP A 5 -5.08 13.54 -7.24
N THR A 6 -4.58 12.57 -7.95
CA THR A 6 -3.90 11.44 -7.31
C THR A 6 -2.58 11.91 -6.70
N GLN A 7 -2.39 11.67 -5.41
CA GLN A 7 -1.17 12.04 -4.72
C GLN A 7 -0.37 10.82 -4.36
N VAL A 8 0.93 10.87 -4.55
CA VAL A 8 1.84 9.77 -4.26
C VAL A 8 2.76 10.16 -3.11
N TYR A 9 2.84 9.29 -2.11
CA TYR A 9 3.69 9.51 -0.95
C TYR A 9 4.66 8.35 -0.80
N PHE A 10 5.93 8.67 -0.52
CA PHE A 10 6.91 7.64 -0.20
C PHE A 10 7.20 7.67 1.28
N GLU A 11 7.06 6.52 1.92
CA GLU A 11 7.37 6.38 3.33
C GLU A 11 8.65 5.57 3.48
N CYS A 12 9.51 5.98 4.38
CA CYS A 12 10.81 5.33 4.58
C CYS A 12 10.67 4.13 5.49
N LEU A 13 11.19 2.99 5.06
CA LEU A 13 11.27 1.78 5.88
C LEU A 13 12.72 1.56 6.25
N GLU A 14 13.00 1.57 7.54
CA GLU A 14 14.37 1.43 8.03
C GLU A 14 14.75 -0.01 8.32
N GLN A 15 13.78 -0.89 8.39
CA GLN A 15 14.03 -2.30 8.70
C GLN A 15 13.67 -3.18 7.51
N SER A 16 14.32 -4.32 7.45
CA SER A 16 14.23 -5.21 6.30
C SER A 16 12.95 -6.03 6.22
N ASP A 17 11.82 -5.46 6.58
CA ASP A 17 10.58 -6.20 6.59
C ASP A 17 9.43 -5.32 6.09
N ARG A 18 9.14 -5.44 4.80
CA ARG A 18 8.05 -4.68 4.20
C ARG A 18 6.69 -5.10 4.74
N VAL A 19 6.53 -6.39 5.04
CA VAL A 19 5.28 -6.89 5.62
C VAL A 19 5.01 -6.16 6.94
N GLU A 20 6.03 -6.10 7.80
CA GLU A 20 5.90 -5.42 9.08
C GLU A 20 5.65 -3.92 8.90
N GLY A 21 6.35 -3.30 7.97
CA GLY A 21 6.18 -1.87 7.70
C GLY A 21 4.77 -1.54 7.24
N ILE A 22 4.23 -2.34 6.33
CA ILE A 22 2.87 -2.14 5.84
C ILE A 22 1.85 -2.41 6.96
N ALA A 23 2.05 -3.47 7.74
CA ALA A 23 1.14 -3.78 8.82
C ALA A 23 1.07 -2.64 9.84
N ARG A 24 2.21 -2.04 10.18
CA ARG A 24 2.26 -0.92 11.11
C ARG A 24 1.61 0.34 10.52
N LEU A 25 1.79 0.57 9.23
CA LEU A 25 1.14 1.68 8.56
C LEU A 25 -0.38 1.52 8.63
N LEU A 26 -0.89 0.34 8.33
CA LEU A 26 -2.31 0.07 8.38
C LEU A 26 -2.87 0.25 9.80
N LEU A 27 -2.11 -0.18 10.79
CA LEU A 27 -2.52 -0.02 12.18
C LEU A 27 -2.64 1.46 12.55
N ARG A 28 -1.67 2.28 12.14
CA ARG A 28 -1.71 3.72 12.43
C ARG A 28 -2.90 4.41 11.77
N ARG A 29 -3.33 3.91 10.61
CA ARG A 29 -4.40 4.55 9.84
C ARG A 29 -5.77 3.95 10.12
N ASN A 30 -5.84 2.98 11.00
CA ASN A 30 -7.04 2.14 11.18
C ASN A 30 -8.34 2.92 11.36
N ARG A 31 -8.34 3.96 12.15
CA ARG A 31 -9.58 4.66 12.50
C ARG A 31 -10.07 5.67 11.46
N LEU A 32 -9.16 6.18 10.66
CA LEU A 32 -9.47 7.29 9.76
C LEU A 32 -9.39 6.91 8.31
N THR A 33 -9.05 5.68 8.04
CA THR A 33 -8.72 5.26 6.68
C THR A 33 -9.95 4.87 5.91
N PRO A 34 -10.20 5.45 4.74
CA PRO A 34 -11.21 4.89 3.84
C PRO A 34 -10.72 3.53 3.36
N ALA A 35 -11.53 2.84 2.58
CA ALA A 35 -11.16 1.54 2.06
C ALA A 35 -9.79 1.59 1.38
N VAL A 36 -8.98 0.58 1.60
CA VAL A 36 -7.59 0.50 1.14
C VAL A 36 -7.38 -0.78 0.35
N LEU A 37 -6.66 -0.67 -0.76
CA LEU A 37 -6.15 -1.83 -1.47
C LEU A 37 -4.65 -1.92 -1.22
N VAL A 38 -4.17 -3.06 -0.75
CA VAL A 38 -2.74 -3.30 -0.62
C VAL A 38 -2.32 -4.20 -1.77
N LEU A 39 -1.48 -3.69 -2.66
CA LEU A 39 -0.96 -4.48 -3.77
C LEU A 39 0.25 -5.24 -3.29
N CYS A 40 0.15 -6.57 -3.34
CA CYS A 40 1.20 -7.47 -2.88
C CYS A 40 1.94 -8.05 -4.09
N PRO A 41 3.25 -8.28 -3.97
CA PRO A 41 4.01 -8.79 -5.12
C PRO A 41 3.65 -10.22 -5.48
N ASP A 42 3.20 -11.02 -4.50
CA ASP A 42 2.83 -12.40 -4.75
C ASP A 42 1.93 -12.91 -3.62
N ASP A 43 1.43 -14.12 -3.78
CA ASP A 43 0.52 -14.73 -2.80
C ASP A 43 1.21 -14.99 -1.46
N GLY A 44 2.49 -15.29 -1.47
CA GLY A 44 3.23 -15.50 -0.23
C GLY A 44 3.29 -14.23 0.62
N PHE A 45 3.54 -13.10 -0.03
CA PHE A 45 3.55 -11.81 0.67
C PHE A 45 2.16 -11.51 1.25
N ALA A 46 1.12 -11.72 0.45
CA ALA A 46 -0.24 -11.49 0.90
C ALA A 46 -0.59 -12.35 2.11
N ALA A 47 -0.18 -13.62 2.09
CA ALA A 47 -0.44 -14.53 3.21
C ALA A 47 0.31 -14.08 4.46
N GLN A 48 1.57 -13.67 4.33
CA GLN A 48 2.34 -13.19 5.47
C GLN A 48 1.74 -11.93 6.06
N LEU A 49 1.32 -11.00 5.21
CA LEU A 49 0.72 -9.77 5.67
C LEU A 49 -0.62 -10.06 6.37
N ASN A 50 -1.42 -10.95 5.80
CA ASN A 50 -2.68 -11.36 6.40
C ASN A 50 -2.46 -11.91 7.80
N ASP A 51 -1.49 -12.82 7.95
CA ASP A 51 -1.18 -13.39 9.26
C ASP A 51 -0.71 -12.32 10.24
N ARG A 52 0.12 -11.40 9.77
CA ARG A 52 0.65 -10.35 10.63
C ARG A 52 -0.45 -9.39 11.09
N LEU A 53 -1.41 -9.08 10.22
CA LEU A 53 -2.52 -8.22 10.60
C LEU A 53 -3.41 -8.84 11.66
N TRP A 54 -3.52 -10.17 11.69
CA TRP A 54 -4.27 -10.84 12.73
C TRP A 54 -3.57 -10.78 14.08
N THR A 55 -2.24 -10.60 14.11
CA THR A 55 -1.47 -10.71 15.34
C THR A 55 -0.85 -9.40 15.82
N ILE A 56 -0.79 -8.37 14.96
CA ILE A 56 -0.07 -7.14 15.30
C ILE A 56 -0.71 -6.36 16.44
N GLN A 57 -2.00 -6.53 16.61
CA GLN A 57 -2.74 -5.82 17.64
C GLN A 57 -3.88 -6.68 18.14
N ASN A 58 -3.76 -7.18 19.36
CA ASN A 58 -4.80 -8.05 19.88
C ASN A 58 -5.95 -7.30 20.56
N THR A 59 -5.84 -5.98 20.71
CA THR A 59 -6.93 -5.18 21.29
C THR A 59 -7.70 -4.38 20.25
N SER A 60 -7.18 -4.26 19.04
CA SER A 60 -7.83 -3.56 17.94
C SER A 60 -8.04 -4.52 16.80
N PHE A 61 -9.23 -4.53 16.26
CA PHE A 61 -9.53 -5.39 15.14
C PHE A 61 -9.34 -4.62 13.83
N LEU A 62 -8.43 -5.11 12.98
CA LEU A 62 -8.23 -4.55 11.65
C LEU A 62 -8.97 -5.43 10.66
N ALA A 63 -10.15 -4.99 10.24
CA ALA A 63 -10.94 -5.77 9.28
C ALA A 63 -10.20 -5.83 7.95
N HIS A 64 -9.86 -7.02 7.50
CA HIS A 64 -9.09 -7.21 6.28
C HIS A 64 -9.36 -8.58 5.69
N GLY A 65 -8.98 -8.76 4.43
CA GLY A 65 -9.06 -10.05 3.77
C GLY A 65 -8.22 -10.08 2.51
N ILE A 66 -7.88 -11.27 2.07
CA ILE A 66 -7.18 -11.49 0.82
C ILE A 66 -8.23 -11.57 -0.28
N ALA A 67 -8.00 -10.86 -1.39
CA ALA A 67 -8.94 -10.87 -2.51
C ALA A 67 -9.07 -12.28 -3.07
N GLY A 68 -10.30 -12.72 -3.21
CA GLY A 68 -10.61 -14.03 -3.77
C GLY A 68 -11.53 -13.89 -4.96
N GLU A 69 -12.05 -15.02 -5.43
CA GLU A 69 -12.94 -15.02 -6.57
C GLU A 69 -14.34 -14.51 -6.23
N ASN A 70 -14.69 -14.50 -4.95
CA ASN A 70 -16.01 -14.06 -4.54
C ASN A 70 -16.03 -12.54 -4.37
N MET A 71 -16.59 -11.85 -5.35
CA MET A 71 -16.68 -10.40 -5.34
C MET A 71 -17.43 -9.87 -4.11
N ASP A 72 -18.46 -10.55 -3.68
CA ASP A 72 -19.25 -10.11 -2.52
C ASP A 72 -18.40 -10.08 -1.25
N GLU A 73 -17.50 -11.04 -1.09
CA GLU A 73 -16.61 -11.05 0.06
C GLU A 73 -15.56 -9.93 -0.06
N ASN A 74 -15.05 -9.71 -1.27
CA ASN A 74 -14.05 -8.66 -1.50
C ASN A 74 -14.62 -7.28 -1.19
N THR A 75 -15.88 -7.01 -1.56
CA THR A 75 -16.48 -5.69 -1.35
C THR A 75 -16.63 -5.34 0.12
N LYS A 76 -16.63 -6.32 1.00
CA LYS A 76 -16.84 -6.10 2.42
C LYS A 76 -15.55 -5.73 3.16
N GLN A 77 -14.40 -5.82 2.52
CA GLN A 77 -13.13 -5.66 3.21
C GLN A 77 -12.65 -4.22 3.19
N PRO A 78 -12.58 -3.53 4.33
CA PRO A 78 -11.99 -2.19 4.37
C PRO A 78 -10.52 -2.20 3.97
N ILE A 79 -9.81 -3.30 4.22
CA ILE A 79 -8.44 -3.50 3.79
C ILE A 79 -8.43 -4.78 2.96
N LEU A 80 -8.21 -4.64 1.67
CA LEU A 80 -8.18 -5.77 0.76
C LEU A 80 -6.75 -5.99 0.29
N LEU A 81 -6.24 -7.22 0.46
CA LEU A 81 -4.90 -7.60 0.03
C LEU A 81 -5.03 -8.33 -1.30
N ALA A 82 -4.35 -7.86 -2.33
CA ALA A 82 -4.46 -8.45 -3.65
C ALA A 82 -3.12 -8.44 -4.36
N THR A 83 -2.97 -9.34 -5.34
CA THR A 83 -1.74 -9.37 -6.15
C THR A 83 -1.93 -8.67 -7.47
N HIS A 84 -3.07 -8.03 -7.68
CA HIS A 84 -3.36 -7.24 -8.87
C HIS A 84 -4.24 -6.06 -8.49
N ILE A 85 -4.25 -5.03 -9.32
CA ILE A 85 -5.09 -3.86 -9.06
C ILE A 85 -6.54 -4.23 -9.29
N CYS A 86 -7.40 -3.90 -8.34
CA CYS A 86 -8.84 -4.07 -8.49
C CYS A 86 -9.56 -2.99 -7.69
N GLN A 87 -10.84 -2.83 -7.97
CA GLN A 87 -11.69 -1.84 -7.29
C GLN A 87 -12.79 -2.52 -6.48
N ASP A 88 -12.60 -3.78 -6.14
CA ASP A 88 -13.66 -4.57 -5.53
C ASP A 88 -14.19 -3.98 -4.24
N ASN A 89 -13.33 -3.40 -3.42
CA ASN A 89 -13.76 -2.80 -2.16
C ASN A 89 -13.93 -1.28 -2.24
N GLY A 90 -13.91 -0.72 -3.44
CA GLY A 90 -14.05 0.73 -3.64
C GLY A 90 -12.93 1.56 -3.08
N ALA A 91 -11.72 0.99 -2.99
CA ALA A 91 -10.60 1.67 -2.35
C ALA A 91 -10.20 2.96 -3.06
N LYS A 92 -9.93 3.99 -2.28
CA LYS A 92 -9.37 5.25 -2.77
C LYS A 92 -7.90 5.39 -2.40
N VAL A 93 -7.38 4.49 -1.57
CA VAL A 93 -5.98 4.48 -1.16
C VAL A 93 -5.36 3.18 -1.64
N LEU A 94 -4.25 3.30 -2.36
CA LEU A 94 -3.46 2.15 -2.79
C LEU A 94 -2.16 2.14 -2.00
N ILE A 95 -1.85 1.02 -1.37
CA ILE A 95 -0.56 0.82 -0.75
C ILE A 95 0.22 -0.12 -1.66
N ASN A 96 1.32 0.37 -2.22
CA ASN A 96 2.11 -0.42 -3.16
C ASN A 96 3.16 -1.23 -2.42
N GLY A 97 2.91 -2.50 -2.25
CA GLY A 97 3.86 -3.42 -1.63
C GLY A 97 4.87 -4.00 -2.61
N THR A 98 4.77 -3.66 -3.90
CA THR A 98 5.66 -4.19 -4.92
C THR A 98 6.86 -3.26 -5.16
N LEU A 99 7.78 -3.70 -5.99
CA LEU A 99 8.95 -2.90 -6.35
C LEU A 99 8.80 -2.23 -7.71
N GLU A 100 7.59 -2.21 -8.24
CA GLU A 100 7.32 -1.60 -9.53
C GLU A 100 6.18 -0.60 -9.41
N VAL A 101 6.11 0.34 -10.35
CA VAL A 101 4.97 1.25 -10.39
C VAL A 101 3.77 0.48 -10.92
N PRO A 102 2.68 0.42 -10.17
CA PRO A 102 1.52 -0.35 -10.62
C PRO A 102 0.80 0.33 -11.80
N PRO A 103 0.03 -0.43 -12.58
CA PRO A 103 -0.81 0.17 -13.62
C PRO A 103 -2.10 0.74 -13.01
N GLU A 104 -2.83 1.48 -13.82
CA GLU A 104 -4.18 1.90 -13.46
C GLU A 104 -4.29 2.73 -12.17
N LEU A 105 -3.41 3.71 -12.04
CA LEU A 105 -3.31 4.49 -10.80
C LEU A 105 -4.41 5.53 -10.64
N SER A 106 -5.06 5.91 -11.72
CA SER A 106 -6.01 7.03 -11.70
C SER A 106 -7.25 6.80 -10.84
N ALA A 107 -7.53 5.54 -10.50
CA ALA A 107 -8.68 5.23 -9.67
C ALA A 107 -8.47 5.56 -8.19
N PHE A 108 -7.23 5.85 -7.80
CA PHE A 108 -6.90 6.08 -6.40
C PHE A 108 -6.62 7.56 -6.15
N ALA A 109 -7.09 8.06 -5.03
CA ALA A 109 -6.80 9.43 -4.62
C ALA A 109 -5.41 9.53 -3.98
N HIS A 110 -4.99 8.47 -3.31
CA HIS A 110 -3.70 8.44 -2.63
C HIS A 110 -3.00 7.13 -2.90
N ILE A 111 -1.69 7.21 -3.17
CA ILE A 111 -0.84 6.05 -3.35
C ILE A 111 0.29 6.17 -2.35
N VAL A 112 0.51 5.14 -1.54
CA VAL A 112 1.63 5.09 -0.61
C VAL A 112 2.63 4.08 -1.15
N ASP A 113 3.84 4.54 -1.40
CA ASP A 113 4.95 3.69 -1.81
C ASP A 113 6.02 3.75 -0.73
N PHE A 114 7.10 3.02 -0.88
CA PHE A 114 8.09 2.88 0.18
C PHE A 114 9.52 3.01 -0.34
N VAL A 115 10.37 3.57 0.50
CA VAL A 115 11.81 3.53 0.29
C VAL A 115 12.37 2.56 1.32
N ASP A 116 12.98 1.48 0.86
CA ASP A 116 13.60 0.51 1.74
C ASP A 116 15.02 1.00 2.03
N ALA A 117 15.16 1.85 3.03
CA ALA A 117 16.41 2.56 3.29
C ALA A 117 17.53 1.68 3.83
N TRP A 118 17.19 0.46 4.25
CA TRP A 118 18.16 -0.49 4.77
C TRP A 118 18.96 -1.20 3.67
N ASP A 119 18.59 -1.03 2.41
CA ASP A 119 19.24 -1.71 1.29
C ASP A 119 19.42 -0.74 0.12
N GLU A 120 20.65 -0.61 -0.35
CA GLU A 120 20.97 0.36 -1.39
C GLU A 120 20.31 0.06 -2.72
N ARG A 121 20.18 -1.21 -3.09
CA ARG A 121 19.53 -1.59 -4.33
C ARG A 121 18.05 -1.26 -4.30
N LEU A 122 17.41 -1.51 -3.15
CA LEU A 122 16.00 -1.21 -3.00
C LEU A 122 15.77 0.29 -2.93
N THR A 123 16.71 1.03 -2.35
CA THR A 123 16.63 2.49 -2.35
C THR A 123 16.70 3.02 -3.78
N GLN A 124 17.60 2.46 -4.59
CA GLN A 124 17.72 2.88 -5.99
C GLN A 124 16.45 2.55 -6.77
N ALA A 125 15.87 1.37 -6.51
CA ALA A 125 14.60 0.99 -7.14
C ALA A 125 13.48 1.99 -6.78
N ALA A 126 13.47 2.47 -5.53
CA ALA A 126 12.50 3.46 -5.12
C ALA A 126 12.69 4.79 -5.86
N ARG A 127 13.95 5.18 -6.10
CA ARG A 127 14.24 6.40 -6.87
C ARG A 127 13.73 6.27 -8.30
N GLU A 128 13.85 5.08 -8.89
CA GLU A 128 13.34 4.85 -10.23
C GLU A 128 11.82 4.94 -10.26
N ARG A 129 11.14 4.40 -9.25
CA ARG A 129 9.69 4.53 -9.16
C ARG A 129 9.29 6.00 -9.00
N PHE A 130 10.03 6.75 -8.18
CA PHE A 130 9.76 8.17 -7.98
C PHE A 130 9.81 8.91 -9.32
N LYS A 131 10.83 8.64 -10.14
CA LYS A 131 10.94 9.23 -11.47
C LYS A 131 9.77 8.83 -12.36
N THR A 132 9.37 7.57 -12.30
CA THR A 132 8.27 7.08 -13.13
C THR A 132 6.96 7.76 -12.75
N TYR A 133 6.69 7.92 -11.46
CA TYR A 133 5.50 8.64 -11.03
C TYR A 133 5.51 10.08 -11.56
N ARG A 134 6.66 10.73 -11.54
CA ARG A 134 6.77 12.09 -12.10
C ARG A 134 6.53 12.12 -13.60
N GLN A 135 6.99 11.10 -14.31
CA GLN A 135 6.74 10.99 -15.75
C GLN A 135 5.27 10.80 -16.06
N LEU A 136 4.51 10.26 -15.11
CA LEU A 136 3.07 10.08 -15.24
C LEU A 136 2.31 11.32 -14.80
N SER A 137 2.99 12.44 -14.62
CA SER A 137 2.42 13.72 -14.19
C SER A 137 1.87 13.70 -12.78
N LEU A 138 2.34 12.76 -11.96
CA LEU A 138 2.04 12.74 -10.54
C LEU A 138 3.17 13.45 -9.81
N GLU A 139 2.90 13.97 -8.64
CA GLU A 139 3.91 14.70 -7.90
C GLU A 139 4.22 13.93 -6.61
N PRO A 140 5.11 12.94 -6.70
CA PRO A 140 5.45 12.18 -5.51
C PRO A 140 6.20 13.03 -4.49
N SER A 141 5.96 12.77 -3.22
CA SER A 141 6.66 13.44 -2.14
C SER A 141 7.02 12.42 -1.08
N TYR A 142 7.98 12.76 -0.23
CA TYR A 142 8.35 11.91 0.89
C TYR A 142 7.52 12.32 2.10
N LEU A 143 6.96 11.33 2.76
CA LEU A 143 6.34 11.59 4.04
C LEU A 143 7.48 11.68 5.04
N LEU A 144 7.56 12.81 5.71
CA LEU A 144 8.45 12.91 6.81
C LEU A 144 7.79 12.15 7.93
N THR A 145 8.23 10.97 8.13
CA THR A 145 7.82 10.31 9.31
C THR A 145 8.45 11.01 10.43
N LEU A 146 7.69 11.69 11.07
CA LEU A 146 8.01 12.03 12.36
C LEU A 146 7.95 10.78 13.09
N SER A 147 8.99 10.09 13.06
CA SER A 147 9.05 8.98 13.83
C SER A 147 8.91 9.31 15.16
N GLY A 148 8.09 9.43 15.40
CA GLY A 148 7.95 9.42 16.78
C GLY A 148 8.11 8.12 17.09
#